data_5bacd2cf74ff37c0ea0bb17ea0b7e8c3
#
_entry.id   5bacd2cf74ff37c0ea0bb17ea0b7e8c3
#
_cell.length_a   1.000
_cell.length_b   1.000
_cell.length_c   1.000
_cell.angle_alpha   90.00
_cell.angle_beta   90.00
_cell.angle_gamma   90.00
#
_symmetry.space_group_name_H-M   'P 1'
#
loop_
_entity.id
_entity.type
_entity.pdbx_description
1 polymer ?
#
loop_
_entity_poly.entity_id
_entity_poly.type
_entity_poly.pdbx_seq_one_letter_code
_entity_poly.pdbx_strand_id
1 'polypeptide(L)'
;MRVITEAMLRDELRNGEVECYYVPEGKMLSPAGREYLQQKKIKIAAGEPPAGPSAPQTATEPGALPLSEAKYRDYETGALYLEKPEYMTQIEGNMLVAKDSPRIYFRGKLDSLQALIVVDQALLHDKGGENTVIDQLGELLEVLREIMRCDALGEPLHIGTILGLTPDELRERSHDPMKFYHVKFMRLPDYKMGLAYALINQLRASLREAEVAAAQ
;
A
#
# COMPACT_ATOMS: atom_id res chain seq x y z
N MET A 1 11.22 34.18 -12.14
CA MET A 1 11.52 33.25 -13.24
C MET A 1 11.69 31.87 -12.64
N ARG A 2 10.91 30.87 -13.06
CA ARG A 2 11.06 29.49 -12.53
C ARG A 2 11.99 28.72 -13.46
N VAL A 3 12.94 27.98 -12.84
CA VAL A 3 13.95 27.20 -13.59
C VAL A 3 13.51 25.73 -13.64
N ILE A 4 13.51 25.13 -14.83
CA ILE A 4 13.25 23.70 -15.04
C ILE A 4 14.57 22.96 -14.86
N THR A 5 14.64 22.08 -13.85
CA THR A 5 15.83 21.33 -13.52
C THR A 5 15.85 19.95 -14.21
N GLU A 6 17.02 19.31 -14.26
CA GLU A 6 17.15 17.92 -14.78
C GLU A 6 16.23 16.93 -14.05
N ALA A 7 16.10 17.04 -12.73
CA ALA A 7 15.25 16.16 -11.94
C ALA A 7 13.77 16.28 -12.37
N MET A 8 13.29 17.49 -12.64
CA MET A 8 11.94 17.72 -13.14
C MET A 8 11.74 17.12 -14.54
N LEU A 9 12.74 17.24 -15.41
CA LEU A 9 12.68 16.66 -16.75
C LEU A 9 12.72 15.12 -16.71
N ARG A 10 13.47 14.52 -15.81
CA ARG A 10 13.50 13.07 -15.63
C ARG A 10 12.15 12.52 -15.18
N ASP A 11 11.45 13.25 -14.34
CA ASP A 11 10.12 12.87 -13.85
C ASP A 11 9.06 13.06 -14.95
N GLU A 12 9.08 14.20 -15.64
CA GLU A 12 8.13 14.54 -16.70
C GLU A 12 8.27 13.63 -17.93
N LEU A 13 9.50 13.23 -18.29
CA LEU A 13 9.80 12.38 -19.45
C LEU A 13 9.91 10.88 -19.11
N ARG A 14 9.51 10.49 -17.92
CA ARG A 14 9.61 9.10 -17.45
C ARG A 14 8.76 8.12 -18.25
N ASN A 15 7.63 8.57 -18.79
CA ASN A 15 6.61 7.72 -19.42
C ASN A 15 6.43 7.94 -20.93
N GLY A 16 7.34 8.66 -21.62
CA GLY A 16 7.18 8.89 -23.06
C GLY A 16 8.48 9.26 -23.78
N GLU A 17 8.65 8.75 -25.00
CA GLU A 17 9.65 9.25 -25.94
C GLU A 17 9.12 10.52 -26.61
N VAL A 18 9.76 11.66 -26.33
CA VAL A 18 9.39 12.97 -26.87
C VAL A 18 10.49 13.41 -27.81
N GLU A 19 10.15 13.71 -29.06
CA GLU A 19 11.12 14.21 -30.05
C GLU A 19 11.54 15.66 -29.82
N CYS A 20 10.65 16.47 -29.22
CA CYS A 20 10.86 17.88 -28.95
C CYS A 20 10.28 18.30 -27.62
N TYR A 21 11.06 18.99 -26.79
CA TYR A 21 10.62 19.57 -25.52
C TYR A 21 10.38 21.07 -25.67
N TYR A 22 9.16 21.51 -25.38
CA TYR A 22 8.77 22.91 -25.47
C TYR A 22 8.92 23.60 -24.11
N VAL A 23 9.76 24.62 -24.04
CA VAL A 23 9.97 25.40 -22.82
C VAL A 23 8.85 26.45 -22.69
N PRO A 24 7.98 26.34 -21.66
CA PRO A 24 6.88 27.30 -21.48
C PRO A 24 7.37 28.73 -21.29
N GLU A 25 6.58 29.71 -21.74
CA GLU A 25 6.89 31.13 -21.54
C GLU A 25 7.09 31.46 -20.05
N GLY A 26 8.12 32.23 -19.75
CA GLY A 26 8.48 32.62 -18.37
C GLY A 26 9.26 31.56 -17.59
N LYS A 27 9.60 30.41 -18.16
CA LYS A 27 10.49 29.42 -17.58
C LYS A 27 11.81 29.32 -18.34
N MET A 28 12.88 28.86 -17.67
CA MET A 28 14.20 28.65 -18.26
C MET A 28 14.70 27.24 -17.89
N LEU A 29 15.41 26.60 -18.83
CA LEU A 29 16.11 25.35 -18.55
C LEU A 29 17.41 25.63 -17.78
N SER A 30 17.65 24.81 -16.76
CA SER A 30 18.96 24.79 -16.12
C SER A 30 20.04 24.25 -17.09
N PRO A 31 21.33 24.57 -16.89
CA PRO A 31 22.41 23.96 -17.71
C PRO A 31 22.35 22.44 -17.72
N ALA A 32 22.17 21.80 -16.55
CA ALA A 32 22.03 20.34 -16.45
C ALA A 32 20.77 19.80 -17.15
N GLY A 33 19.64 20.52 -17.07
CA GLY A 33 18.41 20.15 -17.79
C GLY A 33 18.58 20.23 -19.32
N ARG A 34 19.32 21.21 -19.82
CA ARG A 34 19.65 21.31 -21.24
C ARG A 34 20.54 20.17 -21.71
N GLU A 35 21.58 19.84 -20.93
CA GLU A 35 22.49 18.75 -21.21
C GLU A 35 21.77 17.40 -21.23
N TYR A 36 20.86 17.16 -20.28
CA TYR A 36 20.03 15.97 -20.23
C TYR A 36 19.18 15.78 -21.49
N LEU A 37 18.51 16.84 -21.96
CA LEU A 37 17.73 16.79 -23.22
C LEU A 37 18.60 16.53 -24.43
N GLN A 38 19.81 17.13 -24.51
CA GLN A 38 20.78 16.88 -25.58
C GLN A 38 21.29 15.42 -25.58
N GLN A 39 21.60 14.85 -24.42
CA GLN A 39 22.01 13.44 -24.28
C GLN A 39 20.90 12.49 -24.75
N LYS A 40 19.64 12.83 -24.49
CA LYS A 40 18.46 12.09 -24.95
C LYS A 40 18.09 12.37 -26.42
N LYS A 41 18.85 13.25 -27.12
CA LYS A 41 18.57 13.69 -28.50
C LYS A 41 17.22 14.36 -28.69
N ILE A 42 16.65 14.95 -27.62
CA ILE A 42 15.40 15.66 -27.64
C ILE A 42 15.64 17.10 -28.08
N LYS A 43 14.94 17.58 -29.11
CA LYS A 43 15.00 18.96 -29.58
C LYS A 43 14.39 19.91 -28.56
N ILE A 44 14.98 21.10 -28.40
CA ILE A 44 14.47 22.12 -27.47
C ILE A 44 13.86 23.24 -28.31
N ALA A 45 12.60 23.56 -28.09
CA ALA A 45 11.89 24.70 -28.70
C ALA A 45 11.37 25.62 -27.59
N ALA A 46 11.24 26.92 -27.90
CA ALA A 46 10.64 27.89 -26.99
C ALA A 46 9.17 28.11 -27.39
N GLY A 47 8.28 28.24 -26.42
CA GLY A 47 6.87 28.49 -26.61
C GLY A 47 5.98 27.23 -26.52
N GLU A 48 4.71 27.36 -26.84
CA GLU A 48 3.79 26.23 -26.93
C GLU A 48 4.04 25.41 -28.21
N PRO A 49 3.80 24.08 -28.19
CA PRO A 49 3.91 23.25 -29.36
C PRO A 49 3.01 23.80 -30.49
N PRO A 50 3.50 23.91 -31.74
CA PRO A 50 2.66 24.32 -32.83
C PRO A 50 1.49 23.33 -32.96
N ALA A 51 0.28 23.85 -33.14
CA ALA A 51 -0.87 23.02 -33.49
C ALA A 51 -0.55 22.33 -34.82
N GLY A 52 0.04 21.16 -34.77
CA GLY A 52 0.39 20.34 -35.92
C GLY A 52 -0.82 19.67 -36.50
N PRO A 53 -0.81 19.28 -37.81
CA PRO A 53 -1.91 18.56 -38.40
C PRO A 53 -2.15 17.26 -37.67
N SER A 54 -3.38 17.07 -37.24
CA SER A 54 -3.95 15.91 -36.59
C SER A 54 -3.29 14.60 -37.00
N ALA A 55 -2.54 13.99 -36.07
CA ALA A 55 -2.49 12.55 -35.97
C ALA A 55 -3.93 12.02 -35.79
N PRO A 56 -4.26 10.80 -36.23
CA PRO A 56 -5.63 10.36 -36.34
C PRO A 56 -6.37 10.57 -35.03
N GLN A 57 -7.42 11.34 -35.09
CA GLN A 57 -8.35 11.57 -33.99
C GLN A 57 -8.98 10.25 -33.62
N THR A 58 -8.41 9.64 -32.55
CA THR A 58 -9.12 8.77 -31.65
C THR A 58 -8.67 9.07 -30.21
N ALA A 59 -8.60 10.36 -29.90
CA ALA A 59 -8.90 10.86 -28.58
C ALA A 59 -10.08 11.80 -28.82
N THR A 60 -11.26 11.24 -28.95
CA THR A 60 -12.47 11.87 -28.47
C THR A 60 -12.08 12.52 -27.18
N GLU A 61 -12.17 13.86 -27.02
CA GLU A 61 -12.38 14.44 -25.72
C GLU A 61 -13.33 13.44 -25.02
N PRO A 62 -13.07 12.98 -23.79
CA PRO A 62 -14.07 12.20 -23.10
C PRO A 62 -15.28 13.11 -23.05
N GLY A 63 -16.18 12.95 -24.01
CA GLY A 63 -17.50 13.54 -23.95
C GLY A 63 -17.95 13.15 -22.57
N ALA A 64 -18.30 14.12 -21.72
CA ALA A 64 -18.69 13.88 -20.36
C ALA A 64 -19.64 12.69 -20.37
N LEU A 65 -19.13 11.51 -19.99
CA LEU A 65 -19.95 10.32 -19.89
C LEU A 65 -21.13 10.73 -19.04
N PRO A 66 -22.37 10.51 -19.49
CA PRO A 66 -23.50 10.80 -18.64
C PRO A 66 -23.23 10.09 -17.32
N LEU A 67 -23.21 10.82 -16.21
CA LEU A 67 -22.96 10.32 -14.85
C LEU A 67 -23.76 9.03 -14.56
N SER A 68 -24.86 8.82 -15.29
CA SER A 68 -25.73 7.65 -15.22
C SER A 68 -25.14 6.37 -15.82
N GLU A 69 -24.09 6.43 -16.64
CA GLU A 69 -23.50 5.26 -17.30
C GLU A 69 -22.19 4.80 -16.64
N ALA A 70 -21.54 5.66 -15.85
CA ALA A 70 -20.31 5.33 -15.18
C ALA A 70 -20.56 4.25 -14.10
N LYS A 71 -19.87 3.12 -14.22
CA LYS A 71 -19.96 2.01 -13.28
C LYS A 71 -18.98 2.14 -12.12
N TYR A 72 -17.85 2.81 -12.36
CA TYR A 72 -16.75 2.93 -11.39
C TYR A 72 -16.23 4.36 -11.34
N ARG A 73 -15.68 4.72 -10.19
CA ARG A 73 -15.05 6.01 -9.94
C ARG A 73 -13.69 5.81 -9.27
N ASP A 74 -12.68 6.53 -9.76
CA ASP A 74 -11.37 6.59 -9.12
C ASP A 74 -11.45 7.33 -7.77
N TYR A 75 -10.92 6.72 -6.73
CA TYR A 75 -10.94 7.26 -5.38
C TYR A 75 -10.11 8.53 -5.23
N GLU A 76 -8.95 8.60 -5.92
CA GLU A 76 -8.00 9.71 -5.79
C GLU A 76 -8.34 10.87 -6.73
N THR A 77 -8.63 10.56 -7.99
CA THR A 77 -8.83 11.58 -9.03
C THR A 77 -10.30 11.91 -9.29
N GLY A 78 -11.21 11.05 -8.87
CA GLY A 78 -12.64 11.17 -9.16
C GLY A 78 -13.00 10.83 -10.62
N ALA A 79 -12.08 10.34 -11.44
CA ALA A 79 -12.32 9.94 -12.80
C ALA A 79 -13.36 8.82 -12.88
N LEU A 80 -14.18 8.86 -13.94
CA LEU A 80 -15.29 7.91 -14.14
C LEU A 80 -14.90 6.87 -15.19
N TYR A 81 -15.24 5.60 -14.93
CA TYR A 81 -14.96 4.48 -15.82
C TYR A 81 -16.23 3.67 -16.12
N LEU A 82 -16.39 3.26 -17.37
CA LEU A 82 -17.41 2.31 -17.81
C LEU A 82 -17.03 0.88 -17.45
N GLU A 83 -15.75 0.56 -17.55
CA GLU A 83 -15.17 -0.73 -17.22
C GLU A 83 -13.99 -0.55 -16.28
N LYS A 84 -13.77 -1.54 -15.42
CA LYS A 84 -12.66 -1.51 -14.47
C LYS A 84 -11.33 -1.72 -15.20
N PRO A 85 -10.39 -0.75 -15.15
CA PRO A 85 -9.05 -0.93 -15.71
C PRO A 85 -8.32 -2.09 -15.02
N GLU A 86 -7.49 -2.84 -15.76
CA GLU A 86 -6.79 -4.01 -15.21
C GLU A 86 -5.80 -3.64 -14.08
N TYR A 87 -5.18 -2.46 -14.14
CA TYR A 87 -4.25 -1.99 -13.11
C TYR A 87 -4.94 -1.45 -11.85
N MET A 88 -6.28 -1.40 -11.82
CA MET A 88 -7.07 -0.91 -10.69
C MET A 88 -7.83 -2.03 -10.00
N THR A 89 -8.17 -1.80 -8.73
CA THR A 89 -8.99 -2.69 -7.92
C THR A 89 -10.04 -1.90 -7.13
N GLN A 90 -11.13 -2.56 -6.76
CA GLN A 90 -12.15 -1.96 -5.91
C GLN A 90 -11.64 -1.83 -4.47
N ILE A 91 -11.89 -0.68 -3.88
CA ILE A 91 -11.55 -0.40 -2.48
C ILE A 91 -12.81 -0.41 -1.60
N GLU A 92 -13.87 0.22 -2.09
CA GLU A 92 -15.17 0.31 -1.42
C GLU A 92 -16.24 0.56 -2.48
N GLY A 93 -17.33 -0.24 -2.47
CA GLY A 93 -18.42 -0.10 -3.43
C GLY A 93 -17.94 -0.07 -4.87
N ASN A 94 -18.19 1.01 -5.60
CA ASN A 94 -17.74 1.23 -6.97
C ASN A 94 -16.47 2.10 -7.08
N MET A 95 -15.82 2.40 -5.96
CA MET A 95 -14.59 3.18 -5.93
C MET A 95 -13.39 2.30 -6.29
N LEU A 96 -12.54 2.79 -7.18
CA LEU A 96 -11.33 2.12 -7.63
C LEU A 96 -10.09 2.85 -7.12
N VAL A 97 -9.03 2.07 -6.87
CA VAL A 97 -7.67 2.57 -6.64
C VAL A 97 -6.68 1.75 -7.46
N ALA A 98 -5.50 2.27 -7.69
CA ALA A 98 -4.41 1.51 -8.28
C ALA A 98 -4.05 0.30 -7.40
N LYS A 99 -3.68 -0.83 -8.03
CA LYS A 99 -3.31 -2.07 -7.31
C LYS A 99 -2.06 -1.92 -6.43
N ASP A 100 -1.24 -0.89 -6.68
CA ASP A 100 -0.04 -0.54 -5.93
C ASP A 100 -0.27 0.56 -4.87
N SER A 101 -1.52 0.97 -4.65
CA SER A 101 -1.84 1.97 -3.62
C SER A 101 -1.47 1.47 -2.21
N PRO A 102 -1.08 2.37 -1.29
CA PRO A 102 -0.71 2.01 0.08
C PRO A 102 -1.79 1.20 0.80
N ARG A 103 -3.07 1.51 0.60
CA ARG A 103 -4.18 0.79 1.22
C ARG A 103 -4.29 -0.65 0.71
N ILE A 104 -4.05 -0.90 -0.58
CA ILE A 104 -4.01 -2.27 -1.13
C ILE A 104 -2.78 -3.01 -0.65
N TYR A 105 -1.65 -2.33 -0.53
CA TYR A 105 -0.45 -2.92 0.07
C TYR A 105 -0.69 -3.34 1.52
N PHE A 106 -1.33 -2.51 2.34
CA PHE A 106 -1.74 -2.85 3.70
C PHE A 106 -2.64 -4.09 3.75
N ARG A 107 -3.69 -4.14 2.90
CA ARG A 107 -4.56 -5.32 2.77
C ARG A 107 -3.76 -6.59 2.44
N GLY A 108 -2.81 -6.49 1.53
CA GLY A 108 -1.92 -7.60 1.18
C GLY A 108 -1.07 -8.08 2.35
N LYS A 109 -0.57 -7.17 3.19
CA LYS A 109 0.16 -7.52 4.42
C LYS A 109 -0.74 -8.17 5.48
N LEU A 110 -1.97 -7.67 5.65
CA LEU A 110 -2.95 -8.31 6.54
C LEU A 110 -3.31 -9.72 6.07
N ASP A 111 -3.53 -9.91 4.78
CA ASP A 111 -3.85 -11.23 4.20
C ASP A 111 -2.71 -12.22 4.43
N SER A 112 -1.47 -11.80 4.15
CA SER A 112 -0.27 -12.61 4.40
C SER A 112 -0.13 -12.99 5.88
N LEU A 113 -0.41 -12.08 6.79
CA LEU A 113 -0.35 -12.33 8.23
C LEU A 113 -1.43 -13.33 8.68
N GLN A 114 -2.65 -13.20 8.17
CA GLN A 114 -3.74 -14.15 8.43
C GLN A 114 -3.39 -15.55 7.94
N ALA A 115 -2.86 -15.67 6.71
CA ALA A 115 -2.41 -16.94 6.16
C ALA A 115 -1.29 -17.57 7.00
N LEU A 116 -0.35 -16.76 7.50
CA LEU A 116 0.73 -17.23 8.36
C LEU A 116 0.18 -17.79 9.68
N ILE A 117 -0.76 -17.11 10.34
CA ILE A 117 -1.40 -17.63 11.57
C ILE A 117 -2.04 -19.00 11.33
N VAL A 118 -2.74 -19.18 10.21
CA VAL A 118 -3.36 -20.49 9.88
C VAL A 118 -2.30 -21.57 9.71
N VAL A 119 -1.18 -21.27 9.07
CA VAL A 119 -0.04 -22.21 8.92
C VAL A 119 0.53 -22.56 10.29
N ASP A 120 0.72 -21.58 11.16
CA ASP A 120 1.28 -21.79 12.50
C ASP A 120 0.35 -22.63 13.36
N GLN A 121 -0.97 -22.39 13.33
CA GLN A 121 -1.96 -23.21 14.01
C GLN A 121 -1.91 -24.67 13.52
N ALA A 122 -1.85 -24.90 12.20
CA ALA A 122 -1.77 -26.24 11.63
C ALA A 122 -0.48 -26.96 12.06
N LEU A 123 0.67 -26.29 12.01
CA LEU A 123 1.96 -26.83 12.43
C LEU A 123 1.98 -27.18 13.93
N LEU A 124 1.44 -26.30 14.78
CA LEU A 124 1.33 -26.55 16.22
C LEU A 124 0.40 -27.73 16.52
N HIS A 125 -0.75 -27.79 15.86
CA HIS A 125 -1.68 -28.90 16.00
C HIS A 125 -1.04 -30.25 15.61
N ASP A 126 -0.38 -30.33 14.46
CA ASP A 126 0.26 -31.56 13.98
C ASP A 126 1.41 -32.04 14.85
N LYS A 127 2.07 -31.14 15.56
CA LYS A 127 3.17 -31.43 16.48
C LYS A 127 2.73 -31.63 17.92
N GLY A 128 1.42 -31.66 18.19
CA GLY A 128 0.89 -31.81 19.55
C GLY A 128 1.18 -30.62 20.45
N GLY A 129 1.20 -29.40 19.88
CA GLY A 129 1.36 -28.15 20.62
C GLY A 129 0.18 -27.90 21.58
N GLU A 130 0.37 -26.94 22.48
CA GLU A 130 -0.66 -26.60 23.47
C GLU A 130 -1.89 -25.96 22.79
N ASN A 131 -3.06 -26.54 23.05
CA ASN A 131 -4.33 -26.05 22.51
C ASN A 131 -4.59 -24.58 22.87
N THR A 132 -4.19 -24.15 24.07
CA THR A 132 -4.31 -22.75 24.51
C THR A 132 -3.62 -21.78 23.56
N VAL A 133 -2.43 -22.13 23.05
CA VAL A 133 -1.70 -21.29 22.10
C VAL A 133 -2.42 -21.26 20.74
N ILE A 134 -2.92 -22.42 20.30
CA ILE A 134 -3.68 -22.55 19.05
C ILE A 134 -4.97 -21.70 19.11
N ASP A 135 -5.70 -21.77 20.22
CA ASP A 135 -6.93 -21.00 20.44
C ASP A 135 -6.65 -19.50 20.50
N GLN A 136 -5.59 -19.08 21.20
CA GLN A 136 -5.17 -17.67 21.24
C GLN A 136 -4.76 -17.13 19.87
N LEU A 137 -4.10 -17.93 19.05
CA LEU A 137 -3.82 -17.57 17.64
C LEU A 137 -5.12 -17.43 16.84
N GLY A 138 -6.14 -18.25 17.14
CA GLY A 138 -7.47 -18.13 16.57
C GLY A 138 -8.13 -16.80 16.91
N GLU A 139 -8.08 -16.36 18.18
CA GLU A 139 -8.61 -15.04 18.57
C GLU A 139 -7.89 -13.90 17.85
N LEU A 140 -6.57 -13.95 17.71
CA LEU A 140 -5.81 -12.96 16.96
C LEU A 140 -6.19 -12.94 15.47
N LEU A 141 -6.43 -14.12 14.89
CA LEU A 141 -6.90 -14.24 13.51
C LEU A 141 -8.25 -13.55 13.30
N GLU A 142 -9.19 -13.71 14.24
CA GLU A 142 -10.50 -13.03 14.17
C GLU A 142 -10.35 -11.51 14.27
N VAL A 143 -9.44 -10.99 15.10
CA VAL A 143 -9.14 -9.55 15.16
C VAL A 143 -8.62 -9.04 13.81
N LEU A 144 -7.70 -9.76 13.16
CA LEU A 144 -7.17 -9.37 11.84
C LEU A 144 -8.24 -9.42 10.75
N ARG A 145 -9.13 -10.41 10.79
CA ARG A 145 -10.29 -10.51 9.89
C ARG A 145 -11.25 -9.34 10.07
N GLU A 146 -11.49 -8.93 11.31
CA GLU A 146 -12.34 -7.78 11.61
C GLU A 146 -11.72 -6.47 11.12
N ILE A 147 -10.40 -6.27 11.28
CA ILE A 147 -9.69 -5.13 10.69
C ILE A 147 -9.88 -5.11 9.17
N MET A 148 -9.67 -6.24 8.49
CA MET A 148 -9.85 -6.36 7.05
C MET A 148 -11.29 -6.07 6.62
N ARG A 149 -12.28 -6.59 7.36
CA ARG A 149 -13.71 -6.39 7.11
C ARG A 149 -14.07 -4.91 7.23
N CYS A 150 -13.67 -4.26 8.32
CA CYS A 150 -13.94 -2.85 8.56
C CYS A 150 -13.30 -1.97 7.48
N ASP A 151 -12.06 -2.25 7.09
CA ASP A 151 -11.40 -1.53 6.00
C ASP A 151 -12.12 -1.75 4.66
N ALA A 152 -12.58 -2.97 4.36
CA ALA A 152 -13.28 -3.26 3.11
C ALA A 152 -14.66 -2.59 3.02
N LEU A 153 -15.35 -2.43 4.14
CA LEU A 153 -16.69 -1.86 4.22
C LEU A 153 -16.72 -0.37 4.55
N GLY A 154 -15.55 0.23 4.86
CA GLY A 154 -15.48 1.62 5.32
C GLY A 154 -16.14 1.84 6.69
N GLU A 155 -16.19 0.78 7.51
CA GLU A 155 -16.78 0.82 8.83
C GLU A 155 -15.75 1.15 9.93
N PRO A 156 -16.15 1.82 11.02
CA PRO A 156 -15.26 2.07 12.13
C PRO A 156 -14.88 0.75 12.83
N LEU A 157 -13.61 0.58 13.16
CA LEU A 157 -13.11 -0.58 13.89
C LEU A 157 -13.38 -0.42 15.40
N HIS A 158 -14.03 -1.42 15.98
CA HIS A 158 -14.28 -1.50 17.42
C HIS A 158 -13.70 -2.80 17.98
N ILE A 159 -12.55 -2.70 18.66
CA ILE A 159 -11.92 -3.82 19.36
C ILE A 159 -12.13 -3.60 20.86
N GLY A 160 -12.87 -4.49 21.50
CA GLY A 160 -13.08 -4.45 22.96
C GLY A 160 -11.88 -4.98 23.72
N THR A 161 -11.62 -6.27 23.61
CA THR A 161 -10.49 -6.94 24.25
C THR A 161 -9.76 -7.83 23.25
N ILE A 162 -8.47 -8.07 23.49
CA ILE A 162 -7.65 -9.04 22.75
C ILE A 162 -7.06 -10.00 23.78
N LEU A 163 -7.29 -11.29 23.61
CA LEU A 163 -6.89 -12.32 24.58
C LEU A 163 -7.42 -12.04 26.01
N GLY A 164 -8.64 -11.50 26.08
CA GLY A 164 -9.28 -11.13 27.34
C GLY A 164 -8.72 -9.87 28.01
N LEU A 165 -7.82 -9.14 27.35
CA LEU A 165 -7.19 -7.92 27.87
C LEU A 165 -7.66 -6.69 27.12
N THR A 166 -7.92 -5.61 27.85
CA THR A 166 -8.17 -4.28 27.29
C THR A 166 -6.90 -3.70 26.65
N PRO A 167 -7.00 -2.70 25.76
CA PRO A 167 -5.83 -2.05 25.18
C PRO A 167 -4.84 -1.51 26.23
N ASP A 168 -5.33 -0.95 27.33
CA ASP A 168 -4.48 -0.43 28.41
C ASP A 168 -3.75 -1.55 29.16
N GLU A 169 -4.43 -2.67 29.45
CA GLU A 169 -3.81 -3.83 30.06
C GLU A 169 -2.78 -4.50 29.13
N LEU A 170 -3.08 -4.60 27.83
CA LEU A 170 -2.12 -5.08 26.84
C LEU A 170 -0.86 -4.20 26.81
N ARG A 171 -1.06 -2.89 26.83
CA ARG A 171 0.04 -1.93 26.88
C ARG A 171 0.87 -2.09 28.15
N GLU A 172 0.25 -2.14 29.33
CA GLU A 172 0.94 -2.32 30.61
C GLU A 172 1.74 -3.62 30.62
N ARG A 173 1.11 -4.75 30.24
CA ARG A 173 1.75 -6.08 30.28
C ARG A 173 2.88 -6.21 29.26
N SER A 174 2.75 -5.60 28.09
CA SER A 174 3.81 -5.64 27.07
C SER A 174 5.03 -4.79 27.42
N HIS A 175 4.85 -3.73 28.24
CA HIS A 175 5.95 -2.86 28.66
C HIS A 175 6.70 -3.40 29.88
N ASP A 176 6.08 -4.25 30.71
CA ASP A 176 6.73 -4.87 31.86
C ASP A 176 6.50 -6.39 31.91
N PRO A 177 7.06 -7.15 30.95
CA PRO A 177 6.90 -8.60 30.92
C PRO A 177 7.53 -9.29 32.15
N MET A 178 8.49 -8.65 32.83
CA MET A 178 9.07 -9.21 34.04
C MET A 178 8.07 -9.22 35.20
N LYS A 179 7.29 -8.16 35.36
CA LYS A 179 6.26 -8.04 36.40
C LYS A 179 5.15 -9.09 36.23
N PHE A 180 4.67 -9.27 35.02
CA PHE A 180 3.47 -10.06 34.73
C PHE A 180 3.75 -11.53 34.40
N TYR A 181 4.88 -11.80 33.74
CA TYR A 181 5.19 -13.13 33.19
C TYR A 181 6.54 -13.69 33.66
N HIS A 182 7.30 -12.97 34.49
CA HIS A 182 8.64 -13.33 34.94
C HIS A 182 9.63 -13.61 33.80
N VAL A 183 9.42 -12.97 32.66
CA VAL A 183 10.25 -13.11 31.45
C VAL A 183 11.16 -11.90 31.32
N LYS A 184 12.46 -12.14 31.13
CA LYS A 184 13.43 -11.07 30.87
C LYS A 184 13.14 -10.40 29.51
N PHE A 185 13.17 -9.07 29.52
CA PHE A 185 13.09 -8.26 28.32
C PHE A 185 14.29 -8.53 27.38
N MET A 186 14.10 -8.36 26.07
CA MET A 186 15.15 -8.48 25.07
C MET A 186 15.83 -9.86 24.97
N ARG A 187 15.06 -10.92 25.09
CA ARG A 187 15.57 -12.27 24.84
C ARG A 187 15.77 -12.50 23.34
N LEU A 188 17.01 -12.81 22.95
CA LEU A 188 17.31 -13.12 21.53
C LEU A 188 16.70 -14.48 21.17
N PRO A 189 15.98 -14.57 20.02
CA PRO A 189 15.44 -15.83 19.53
C PRO A 189 16.53 -16.85 19.19
N ASP A 190 16.31 -18.12 19.60
CA ASP A 190 17.17 -19.25 19.27
C ASP A 190 16.27 -20.44 18.92
N TYR A 191 16.64 -21.24 17.91
CA TYR A 191 15.87 -22.42 17.48
C TYR A 191 15.68 -23.46 18.56
N LYS A 192 16.58 -23.50 19.57
CA LYS A 192 16.46 -24.40 20.74
C LYS A 192 15.32 -24.04 21.67
N MET A 193 14.73 -22.85 21.51
CA MET A 193 13.52 -22.46 22.27
C MET A 193 12.26 -23.16 21.78
N GLY A 194 12.38 -23.95 20.71
CA GLY A 194 11.32 -24.78 20.19
C GLY A 194 10.49 -24.15 19.09
N LEU A 195 9.67 -24.99 18.44
CA LEU A 195 8.87 -24.61 17.29
C LEU A 195 7.87 -23.49 17.60
N ALA A 196 7.09 -23.62 18.68
CA ALA A 196 6.08 -22.63 19.04
C ALA A 196 6.69 -21.23 19.23
N TYR A 197 7.83 -21.14 19.91
CA TYR A 197 8.55 -19.87 20.05
C TYR A 197 8.98 -19.29 18.70
N ALA A 198 9.53 -20.12 17.82
CA ALA A 198 10.00 -19.68 16.51
C ALA A 198 8.84 -19.14 15.64
N LEU A 199 7.69 -19.82 15.62
CA LEU A 199 6.49 -19.42 14.90
C LEU A 199 5.93 -18.10 15.45
N ILE A 200 5.75 -17.98 16.76
CA ILE A 200 5.27 -16.74 17.39
C ILE A 200 6.25 -15.58 17.14
N ASN A 201 7.56 -15.82 17.15
CA ASN A 201 8.53 -14.77 16.82
C ASN A 201 8.44 -14.33 15.35
N GLN A 202 8.19 -15.25 14.42
CA GLN A 202 7.93 -14.93 13.04
C GLN A 202 6.66 -14.09 12.88
N LEU A 203 5.56 -14.48 13.53
CA LEU A 203 4.31 -13.69 13.56
C LEU A 203 4.55 -12.28 14.09
N ARG A 204 5.29 -12.13 15.19
CA ARG A 204 5.66 -10.84 15.74
C ARG A 204 6.38 -9.95 14.72
N ALA A 205 7.30 -10.51 13.95
CA ALA A 205 8.02 -9.78 12.91
C ALA A 205 7.10 -9.38 11.76
N SER A 206 6.25 -10.29 11.29
CA SER A 206 5.28 -10.04 10.22
C SER A 206 4.21 -9.02 10.63
N LEU A 207 3.79 -9.03 11.91
CA LEU A 207 2.88 -8.02 12.45
C LEU A 207 3.48 -6.61 12.37
N ARG A 208 4.79 -6.48 12.66
CA ARG A 208 5.50 -5.19 12.50
C ARG A 208 5.47 -4.69 11.04
N GLU A 209 5.57 -5.58 10.05
CA GLU A 209 5.45 -5.20 8.64
C GLU A 209 4.05 -4.70 8.30
N ALA A 210 3.00 -5.36 8.84
CA ALA A 210 1.62 -4.91 8.66
C ALA A 210 1.35 -3.56 9.35
N GLU A 211 1.90 -3.35 10.56
CA GLU A 211 1.83 -2.07 11.27
C GLU A 211 2.46 -0.92 10.46
N VAL A 212 3.65 -1.15 9.89
CA VAL A 212 4.32 -0.15 9.05
C VAL A 212 3.51 0.14 7.79
N ALA A 213 2.92 -0.88 7.16
CA ALA A 213 2.05 -0.69 6.00
C ALA A 213 0.77 0.09 6.34
N ALA A 214 0.23 -0.05 7.55
CA ALA A 214 -0.92 0.71 8.01
C ALA A 214 -0.63 2.20 8.28
N ALA A 215 0.65 2.54 8.51
CA ALA A 215 1.10 3.91 8.80
C ALA A 215 1.48 4.71 7.54
N GLN A 216 1.48 4.11 6.35
CA GLN A 216 1.76 4.74 5.06
C GLN A 216 0.51 5.35 4.43
#